data_39111377a23d24f6e35e4dcabf9ce18e
#
_entry.id   39111377a23d24f6e35e4dcabf9ce18e
#
_cell.length_a   1.000
_cell.length_b   1.000
_cell.length_c   1.000
_cell.angle_alpha   90.00
_cell.angle_beta   90.00
_cell.angle_gamma   90.00
#
_symmetry.space_group_name_H-M   'P 1'
#
loop_
_entity.id
_entity.type
_entity.pdbx_description
1 polymer ?
#
loop_
_entity_poly.entity_id
_entity_poly.type
_entity_poly.pdbx_seq_one_letter_code
_entity_poly.pdbx_strand_id
1 'polypeptide(L)'
;MKVVVLGGYGVFGSRLAELLVRDGHDVVVAGRSLSKAQALSGRLGCTALAVDVRREPDALFAGSPDVVVDAAGPFQTYGHDPYVIPRLCIEHGADYLDLSDDAAFTAGLEVLDDLARRARRRLLSGVSSVPGLSSSIAADLCKGLDEILLIDTAILPGNRAPRGASVISSIVGQLGTRSRVWRGGIWRDQQCWSDARKIRLSADLERSGHFIEVPDILLFPAFFGARSVMFRAGMELGIMNVGMRGVGWLRQRWKFDITPGRAELFRRIANLLLPFGTDRGGMRVAVVGRRGNEVIRREWRLVAEAGDGPYIPAVAARALIRRLDRITPGARACLAEATRAEMEQAMTDLAVSTVRDEAPSPTLFQTVLADRWADLPPEVQSLHRVQDIESFSGKARVTRGSSLTARFIAWVFGFPAAADETPVTVTKTRRGSGEIWERNFGGRIFRSYCTPAGSQYRFRERFWPFTFEMDLPVEDGSLRFPVCRGWCLGIPLPGFLLPRSESREYALKGVFHFDVALTAPFGGGLIVRYHGHLHPDSRNLASLSQACS
;
A
#
# COMPACT_ATOMS: atom_id res chain seq x y z
N MET A 1 16.24 -27.02 18.82
CA MET A 1 17.19 -25.90 18.62
C MET A 1 17.14 -24.99 19.82
N LYS A 2 18.26 -24.38 20.17
CA LYS A 2 18.34 -23.34 21.20
C LYS A 2 18.14 -21.97 20.56
N VAL A 3 17.07 -21.28 20.94
CA VAL A 3 16.67 -20.02 20.33
C VAL A 3 16.69 -18.89 21.38
N VAL A 4 17.51 -17.88 21.15
CA VAL A 4 17.52 -16.67 21.97
C VAL A 4 16.57 -15.65 21.34
N VAL A 5 15.56 -15.20 22.09
CA VAL A 5 14.63 -14.15 21.66
C VAL A 5 15.00 -12.85 22.38
N LEU A 6 15.74 -11.98 21.70
CA LEU A 6 16.08 -10.65 22.19
C LEU A 6 14.84 -9.74 22.16
N GLY A 7 14.58 -9.00 23.25
CA GLY A 7 13.30 -8.31 23.41
C GLY A 7 12.15 -9.28 23.70
N GLY A 8 12.46 -10.49 24.17
CA GLY A 8 11.53 -11.61 24.30
C GLY A 8 10.35 -11.38 25.27
N TYR A 9 10.38 -10.38 26.13
CA TYR A 9 9.23 -9.98 26.97
C TYR A 9 8.45 -8.78 26.37
N GLY A 10 8.81 -8.34 25.18
CA GLY A 10 8.05 -7.35 24.40
C GLY A 10 6.73 -7.91 23.85
N VAL A 11 5.92 -7.06 23.22
CA VAL A 11 4.60 -7.47 22.71
C VAL A 11 4.70 -8.63 21.73
N PHE A 12 5.56 -8.57 20.74
CA PHE A 12 5.72 -9.63 19.72
C PHE A 12 6.72 -10.69 20.16
N GLY A 13 7.82 -10.29 20.84
CA GLY A 13 8.83 -11.22 21.34
C GLY A 13 8.25 -12.26 22.31
N SER A 14 7.31 -11.85 23.19
CA SER A 14 6.68 -12.79 24.13
C SER A 14 5.76 -13.80 23.43
N ARG A 15 5.06 -13.39 22.35
CA ARG A 15 4.25 -14.28 21.53
C ARG A 15 5.11 -15.26 20.76
N LEU A 16 6.23 -14.77 20.21
CA LEU A 16 7.19 -15.65 19.54
C LEU A 16 7.78 -16.66 20.53
N ALA A 17 8.26 -16.22 21.70
CA ALA A 17 8.79 -17.12 22.71
C ALA A 17 7.79 -18.20 23.10
N GLU A 18 6.51 -17.83 23.30
CA GLU A 18 5.44 -18.79 23.61
C GLU A 18 5.21 -19.78 22.48
N LEU A 19 5.16 -19.35 21.21
CA LEU A 19 5.00 -20.23 20.05
C LEU A 19 6.19 -21.21 19.91
N LEU A 20 7.41 -20.74 20.14
CA LEU A 20 8.60 -21.56 20.04
C LEU A 20 8.70 -22.61 21.17
N VAL A 21 8.25 -22.25 22.39
CA VAL A 21 8.14 -23.22 23.50
C VAL A 21 7.09 -24.28 23.17
N ARG A 22 5.92 -23.89 22.61
CA ARG A 22 4.89 -24.86 22.15
C ARG A 22 5.45 -25.80 21.07
N ASP A 23 6.38 -25.33 20.24
CA ASP A 23 7.04 -26.15 19.21
C ASP A 23 8.19 -27.02 19.76
N GLY A 24 8.46 -26.98 21.07
CA GLY A 24 9.47 -27.80 21.73
C GLY A 24 10.91 -27.29 21.58
N HIS A 25 11.11 -26.02 21.28
CA HIS A 25 12.45 -25.41 21.24
C HIS A 25 12.95 -25.05 22.64
N ASP A 26 14.27 -25.08 22.85
CA ASP A 26 14.94 -24.54 24.03
C ASP A 26 15.02 -23.01 23.88
N VAL A 27 14.12 -22.28 24.56
CA VAL A 27 13.95 -20.85 24.39
C VAL A 27 14.62 -20.09 25.52
N VAL A 28 15.38 -19.04 25.14
CA VAL A 28 15.96 -18.07 26.09
C VAL A 28 15.29 -16.71 25.86
N VAL A 29 14.56 -16.23 26.85
CA VAL A 29 13.96 -14.89 26.85
C VAL A 29 15.01 -13.88 27.27
N ALA A 30 15.50 -13.07 26.32
CA ALA A 30 16.58 -12.11 26.55
C ALA A 30 16.10 -10.66 26.52
N GLY A 31 16.72 -9.80 27.34
CA GLY A 31 16.51 -8.36 27.34
C GLY A 31 17.07 -7.67 28.59
N ARG A 32 16.97 -6.33 28.65
CA ARG A 32 17.62 -5.51 29.67
C ARG A 32 17.11 -5.73 31.12
N SER A 33 15.84 -6.15 31.28
CA SER A 33 15.23 -6.34 32.60
C SER A 33 15.16 -7.82 32.95
N LEU A 34 16.02 -8.27 33.88
CA LEU A 34 16.02 -9.65 34.36
C LEU A 34 14.66 -10.03 34.96
N SER A 35 14.06 -9.15 35.76
CA SER A 35 12.81 -9.43 36.43
C SER A 35 11.65 -9.68 35.44
N LYS A 36 11.57 -8.91 34.32
CA LYS A 36 10.57 -9.13 33.27
C LYS A 36 10.85 -10.41 32.48
N ALA A 37 12.13 -10.69 32.20
CA ALA A 37 12.51 -11.93 31.53
C ALA A 37 12.17 -13.15 32.40
N GLN A 38 12.47 -13.13 33.68
CA GLN A 38 12.15 -14.19 34.64
C GLN A 38 10.64 -14.38 34.84
N ALA A 39 9.86 -13.31 34.91
CA ALA A 39 8.40 -13.40 35.01
C ALA A 39 7.79 -14.12 33.80
N LEU A 40 8.29 -13.87 32.59
CA LEU A 40 7.83 -14.57 31.38
C LEU A 40 8.36 -16.00 31.31
N SER A 41 9.67 -16.19 31.53
CA SER A 41 10.29 -17.52 31.43
C SER A 41 9.74 -18.49 32.47
N GLY A 42 9.45 -18.04 33.70
CA GLY A 42 8.79 -18.85 34.72
C GLY A 42 7.38 -19.31 34.31
N ARG A 43 6.64 -18.46 33.59
CA ARG A 43 5.33 -18.82 33.05
C ARG A 43 5.42 -19.81 31.89
N LEU A 44 6.44 -19.69 31.05
CA LEU A 44 6.63 -20.51 29.86
C LEU A 44 7.45 -21.79 30.12
N GLY A 45 8.12 -21.92 31.26
CA GLY A 45 9.01 -23.02 31.56
C GLY A 45 10.32 -22.97 30.76
N CYS A 46 10.84 -21.76 30.46
CA CYS A 46 12.06 -21.56 29.65
C CYS A 46 13.12 -20.72 30.41
N THR A 47 14.22 -20.37 29.77
CA THR A 47 15.35 -19.67 30.40
C THR A 47 15.22 -18.16 30.28
N ALA A 48 15.71 -17.39 31.25
CA ALA A 48 15.81 -15.93 31.22
C ALA A 48 17.28 -15.47 31.13
N LEU A 49 17.52 -14.43 30.31
CA LEU A 49 18.83 -13.79 30.17
C LEU A 49 18.69 -12.26 30.29
N ALA A 50 19.45 -11.66 31.23
CA ALA A 50 19.60 -10.22 31.28
C ALA A 50 20.75 -9.80 30.36
N VAL A 51 20.50 -8.95 29.38
CA VAL A 51 21.52 -8.45 28.46
C VAL A 51 21.19 -7.06 27.98
N ASP A 52 22.18 -6.16 27.99
CA ASP A 52 22.13 -4.88 27.28
C ASP A 52 23.05 -4.99 26.05
N VAL A 53 22.46 -5.27 24.89
CA VAL A 53 23.22 -5.46 23.65
C VAL A 53 23.98 -4.21 23.15
N ARG A 54 23.74 -3.06 23.76
CA ARG A 54 24.54 -1.84 23.50
C ARG A 54 25.83 -1.81 24.26
N ARG A 55 25.97 -2.59 25.36
CA ARG A 55 27.14 -2.65 26.25
C ARG A 55 27.87 -3.96 26.11
N GLU A 56 27.13 -5.06 26.13
CA GLU A 56 27.67 -6.43 26.20
C GLU A 56 26.94 -7.35 25.24
N PRO A 57 27.01 -7.12 23.90
CA PRO A 57 26.22 -7.92 22.92
C PRO A 57 26.66 -9.39 22.91
N ASP A 58 27.95 -9.71 23.23
CA ASP A 58 28.46 -11.09 23.27
C ASP A 58 27.78 -11.96 24.33
N ALA A 59 27.20 -11.36 25.36
CA ALA A 59 26.46 -12.09 26.39
C ALA A 59 25.27 -12.88 25.83
N LEU A 60 24.75 -12.52 24.66
CA LEU A 60 23.72 -13.29 23.95
C LEU A 60 24.18 -14.71 23.58
N PHE A 61 25.49 -14.90 23.41
CA PHE A 61 26.08 -16.14 22.88
C PHE A 61 26.66 -17.05 23.97
N ALA A 62 26.60 -16.65 25.25
CA ALA A 62 27.13 -17.42 26.38
C ALA A 62 26.59 -18.86 26.46
N GLY A 63 25.41 -19.12 25.93
CA GLY A 63 24.79 -20.44 25.88
C GLY A 63 24.89 -21.14 24.53
N SER A 64 25.69 -20.66 23.59
CA SER A 64 25.84 -21.20 22.24
C SER A 64 24.48 -21.43 21.53
N PRO A 65 23.70 -20.37 21.28
CA PRO A 65 22.41 -20.52 20.60
C PRO A 65 22.58 -20.96 19.14
N ASP A 66 21.64 -21.75 18.63
CA ASP A 66 21.54 -22.06 17.21
C ASP A 66 21.01 -20.87 16.42
N VAL A 67 20.09 -20.09 17.02
CA VAL A 67 19.40 -18.95 16.40
C VAL A 67 19.24 -17.81 17.40
N VAL A 68 19.48 -16.60 16.94
CA VAL A 68 19.08 -15.37 17.64
C VAL A 68 17.95 -14.70 16.87
N VAL A 69 16.83 -14.44 17.55
CA VAL A 69 15.72 -13.67 16.98
C VAL A 69 15.65 -12.31 17.66
N ASP A 70 15.87 -11.25 16.90
CA ASP A 70 15.79 -9.88 17.40
C ASP A 70 14.36 -9.33 17.27
N ALA A 71 13.68 -9.20 18.42
CA ALA A 71 12.38 -8.58 18.58
C ALA A 71 12.44 -7.29 19.44
N ALA A 72 13.64 -6.71 19.61
CA ALA A 72 13.85 -5.62 20.55
C ALA A 72 13.41 -4.26 20.04
N GLY A 73 13.49 -3.98 18.74
CA GLY A 73 13.07 -2.71 18.10
C GLY A 73 13.12 -1.46 19.01
N PRO A 74 12.90 -0.27 18.54
CA PRO A 74 12.69 0.09 17.13
C PRO A 74 14.01 0.10 16.35
N PHE A 75 14.02 -0.53 15.20
CA PHE A 75 15.22 -0.76 14.39
C PHE A 75 15.82 0.54 13.83
N GLN A 76 15.00 1.58 13.61
CA GLN A 76 15.44 2.92 13.20
C GLN A 76 16.43 3.58 14.18
N THR A 77 16.55 3.07 15.40
CA THR A 77 17.36 3.65 16.47
C THR A 77 18.60 2.82 16.84
N TYR A 78 19.00 1.86 16.01
CA TYR A 78 20.15 0.99 16.27
C TYR A 78 21.51 1.68 16.10
N GLY A 79 21.52 2.93 15.66
CA GLY A 79 22.71 3.78 15.63
C GLY A 79 23.52 3.65 14.34
N HIS A 80 24.84 3.98 14.43
CA HIS A 80 25.72 4.02 13.25
C HIS A 80 26.05 2.64 12.70
N ASP A 81 26.09 1.63 13.56
CA ASP A 81 26.29 0.25 13.17
C ASP A 81 25.07 -0.60 13.57
N PRO A 82 24.06 -0.66 12.70
CA PRO A 82 22.81 -1.36 13.01
C PRO A 82 22.95 -2.89 12.98
N TYR A 83 24.03 -3.43 12.42
CA TYR A 83 24.21 -4.87 12.17
C TYR A 83 25.23 -5.54 13.10
N VAL A 84 25.48 -4.98 14.28
CA VAL A 84 26.38 -5.59 15.29
C VAL A 84 25.91 -7.01 15.66
N ILE A 85 24.62 -7.19 15.97
CA ILE A 85 24.10 -8.50 16.38
C ILE A 85 24.14 -9.51 15.24
N PRO A 86 23.70 -9.22 14.00
CA PRO A 86 23.89 -10.11 12.86
C PRO A 86 25.35 -10.52 12.62
N ARG A 87 26.32 -9.60 12.78
CA ARG A 87 27.74 -9.91 12.63
C ARG A 87 28.22 -10.88 13.70
N LEU A 88 27.89 -10.62 14.95
CA LEU A 88 28.21 -11.54 16.06
C LEU A 88 27.57 -12.92 15.88
N CYS A 89 26.36 -13.00 15.29
CA CYS A 89 25.77 -14.28 14.93
C CYS A 89 26.67 -15.06 13.96
N ILE A 90 27.25 -14.40 12.95
CA ILE A 90 28.20 -15.04 12.03
C ILE A 90 29.43 -15.54 12.79
N GLU A 91 30.02 -14.71 13.67
CA GLU A 91 31.25 -15.01 14.44
C GLU A 91 31.03 -16.18 15.41
N HIS A 92 29.87 -16.21 16.08
CA HIS A 92 29.53 -17.26 17.03
C HIS A 92 28.84 -18.50 16.41
N GLY A 93 28.65 -18.50 15.07
CA GLY A 93 28.08 -19.64 14.39
C GLY A 93 26.56 -19.84 14.60
N ALA A 94 25.83 -18.77 14.92
CA ALA A 94 24.38 -18.75 15.04
C ALA A 94 23.72 -18.20 13.76
N ASP A 95 22.47 -18.59 13.50
CA ASP A 95 21.63 -17.95 12.50
C ASP A 95 20.91 -16.73 13.12
N TYR A 96 20.53 -15.75 12.30
CA TYR A 96 19.89 -14.52 12.74
C TYR A 96 18.56 -14.27 12.03
N LEU A 97 17.53 -13.94 12.80
CA LEU A 97 16.25 -13.46 12.30
C LEU A 97 15.88 -12.17 13.04
N ASP A 98 15.14 -11.25 12.41
CA ASP A 98 14.57 -10.11 13.11
C ASP A 98 13.12 -9.82 12.69
N LEU A 99 12.41 -9.08 13.56
CA LEU A 99 11.04 -8.65 13.32
C LEU A 99 10.97 -7.19 12.83
N SER A 100 11.95 -6.73 12.05
CA SER A 100 12.04 -5.35 11.59
C SER A 100 10.85 -4.96 10.72
N ASP A 101 10.30 -3.78 10.99
CA ASP A 101 9.32 -3.05 10.18
C ASP A 101 9.93 -1.81 9.50
N ASP A 102 11.25 -1.64 9.61
CA ASP A 102 12.01 -0.56 8.99
C ASP A 102 12.55 -0.96 7.62
N ALA A 103 12.20 -0.17 6.60
CA ALA A 103 12.57 -0.49 5.22
C ALA A 103 14.09 -0.42 4.97
N ALA A 104 14.76 0.58 5.53
CA ALA A 104 16.19 0.79 5.32
C ALA A 104 17.03 -0.27 6.05
N PHE A 105 16.67 -0.57 7.31
CA PHE A 105 17.32 -1.63 8.08
C PHE A 105 17.16 -2.99 7.38
N THR A 106 15.93 -3.31 6.96
CA THR A 106 15.62 -4.60 6.35
C THR A 106 16.36 -4.80 5.01
N ALA A 107 16.37 -3.78 4.16
CA ALA A 107 17.11 -3.83 2.88
C ALA A 107 18.62 -3.87 3.08
N GLY A 108 19.13 -3.10 4.02
CA GLY A 108 20.58 -2.93 4.21
C GLY A 108 21.31 -4.14 4.83
N LEU A 109 20.60 -5.15 5.36
CA LEU A 109 21.21 -6.38 5.89
C LEU A 109 22.06 -7.12 4.83
N GLU A 110 21.75 -6.92 3.55
CA GLU A 110 22.44 -7.53 2.41
C GLU A 110 23.97 -7.24 2.40
N VAL A 111 24.41 -6.17 3.06
CA VAL A 111 25.85 -5.88 3.19
C VAL A 111 26.66 -7.01 3.88
N LEU A 112 25.98 -7.90 4.59
CA LEU A 112 26.58 -9.07 5.24
C LEU A 112 26.46 -10.36 4.44
N ASP A 113 25.90 -10.36 3.21
CA ASP A 113 25.59 -11.57 2.45
C ASP A 113 26.83 -12.45 2.20
N ASP A 114 27.92 -11.86 1.72
CA ASP A 114 29.17 -12.57 1.46
C ASP A 114 29.74 -13.22 2.72
N LEU A 115 29.72 -12.52 3.86
CA LEU A 115 30.19 -13.04 5.13
C LEU A 115 29.31 -14.20 5.61
N ALA A 116 27.99 -14.02 5.54
CA ALA A 116 27.02 -15.03 5.94
C ALA A 116 27.13 -16.30 5.10
N ARG A 117 27.29 -16.19 3.78
CA ARG A 117 27.49 -17.32 2.86
C ARG A 117 28.75 -18.09 3.18
N ARG A 118 29.88 -17.41 3.39
CA ARG A 118 31.17 -18.06 3.75
C ARG A 118 31.08 -18.82 5.08
N ALA A 119 30.39 -18.25 6.07
CA ALA A 119 30.15 -18.88 7.34
C ALA A 119 29.02 -19.91 7.34
N ARG A 120 28.30 -20.07 6.21
CA ARG A 120 27.11 -20.91 6.07
C ARG A 120 26.01 -20.56 7.10
N ARG A 121 25.83 -19.26 7.37
CA ARG A 121 24.79 -18.73 8.26
C ARG A 121 23.68 -18.07 7.47
N ARG A 122 22.49 -18.04 8.06
CA ARG A 122 21.27 -17.44 7.50
C ARG A 122 20.92 -16.23 8.32
N LEU A 123 20.94 -15.07 7.68
CA LEU A 123 20.57 -13.81 8.30
C LEU A 123 19.39 -13.25 7.54
N LEU A 124 18.21 -13.23 8.15
CA LEU A 124 16.99 -12.76 7.50
C LEU A 124 16.38 -11.61 8.29
N SER A 125 16.15 -10.48 7.62
CA SER A 125 15.53 -9.31 8.22
C SER A 125 14.09 -9.13 7.75
N GLY A 126 13.24 -8.60 8.65
CA GLY A 126 11.82 -8.41 8.38
C GLY A 126 11.00 -9.71 8.45
N VAL A 127 11.39 -10.63 9.31
CA VAL A 127 10.72 -11.94 9.50
C VAL A 127 9.45 -11.75 10.35
N SER A 128 8.56 -10.89 9.87
CA SER A 128 7.35 -10.46 10.56
C SER A 128 6.13 -10.48 9.63
N SER A 129 5.06 -9.75 9.99
CA SER A 129 3.89 -9.60 9.10
C SER A 129 4.29 -8.95 7.77
N VAL A 130 5.23 -8.02 7.79
CA VAL A 130 5.83 -7.34 6.64
C VAL A 130 7.36 -7.29 6.81
N PRO A 131 8.14 -7.66 5.80
CA PRO A 131 7.75 -8.27 4.53
C PRO A 131 7.59 -9.79 4.56
N GLY A 132 7.89 -10.49 5.66
CA GLY A 132 7.98 -11.96 5.71
C GLY A 132 6.67 -12.66 5.31
N LEU A 133 5.57 -12.41 6.02
CA LEU A 133 4.27 -13.01 5.72
C LEU A 133 3.69 -12.43 4.44
N SER A 134 3.71 -11.08 4.28
CA SER A 134 3.12 -10.40 3.13
C SER A 134 3.72 -10.86 1.81
N SER A 135 5.05 -11.02 1.73
CA SER A 135 5.73 -11.48 0.51
C SER A 135 5.44 -12.94 0.17
N SER A 136 5.36 -13.81 1.18
CA SER A 136 5.01 -15.23 0.98
C SER A 136 3.60 -15.38 0.41
N ILE A 137 2.66 -14.59 0.90
CA ILE A 137 1.29 -14.54 0.39
C ILE A 137 1.26 -13.91 -1.02
N ALA A 138 1.93 -12.77 -1.21
CA ALA A 138 2.00 -12.13 -2.52
C ALA A 138 2.59 -13.06 -3.59
N ALA A 139 3.65 -13.80 -3.26
CA ALA A 139 4.25 -14.78 -4.17
C ALA A 139 3.27 -15.88 -4.59
N ASP A 140 2.41 -16.36 -3.67
CA ASP A 140 1.36 -17.33 -4.02
C ASP A 140 0.29 -16.71 -4.94
N LEU A 141 -0.11 -15.46 -4.65
CA LEU A 141 -1.12 -14.76 -5.45
C LEU A 141 -0.60 -14.34 -6.84
N CYS A 142 0.71 -14.15 -7.01
CA CYS A 142 1.33 -13.82 -8.29
C CYS A 142 1.50 -15.01 -9.24
N LYS A 143 1.40 -16.25 -8.74
CA LYS A 143 1.63 -17.45 -9.57
C LYS A 143 0.75 -17.49 -10.83
N GLY A 144 1.39 -17.65 -12.00
CA GLY A 144 0.71 -17.75 -13.29
C GLY A 144 0.08 -16.43 -13.77
N LEU A 145 0.53 -15.29 -13.26
CA LEU A 145 0.25 -13.98 -13.83
C LEU A 145 1.42 -13.57 -14.73
N ASP A 146 1.11 -12.99 -15.89
CA ASP A 146 2.11 -12.54 -16.87
C ASP A 146 2.67 -11.16 -16.50
N GLU A 147 1.88 -10.33 -15.82
CA GLU A 147 2.25 -8.99 -15.38
C GLU A 147 1.57 -8.67 -14.05
N ILE A 148 2.33 -8.09 -13.11
CA ILE A 148 1.83 -7.65 -11.81
C ILE A 148 1.56 -6.15 -11.85
N LEU A 149 0.30 -5.77 -11.85
CA LEU A 149 -0.14 -4.38 -11.97
C LEU A 149 -0.16 -3.66 -10.62
N LEU A 150 -0.60 -4.37 -9.57
CA LEU A 150 -0.72 -3.81 -8.23
C LEU A 150 -0.57 -4.90 -7.17
N ILE A 151 0.23 -4.63 -6.14
CA ILE A 151 0.20 -5.34 -4.86
C ILE A 151 -0.29 -4.36 -3.79
N ASP A 152 -1.38 -4.69 -3.10
CA ASP A 152 -2.01 -3.84 -2.08
C ASP A 152 -2.19 -4.64 -0.78
N THR A 153 -1.32 -4.37 0.19
CA THR A 153 -1.32 -5.02 1.51
C THR A 153 -1.97 -4.12 2.54
N ALA A 154 -2.68 -4.69 3.51
CA ALA A 154 -3.25 -3.95 4.63
C ALA A 154 -3.19 -4.74 5.93
N ILE A 155 -2.90 -4.03 7.03
CA ILE A 155 -2.96 -4.55 8.41
C ILE A 155 -3.91 -3.67 9.22
N LEU A 156 -4.95 -4.28 9.80
CA LEU A 156 -6.07 -3.62 10.43
C LEU A 156 -6.37 -4.29 11.79
N PRO A 157 -5.56 -3.98 12.83
CA PRO A 157 -5.68 -4.63 14.14
C PRO A 157 -6.96 -4.23 14.88
N GLY A 158 -7.40 -5.09 15.79
CA GLY A 158 -8.44 -4.78 16.77
C GLY A 158 -8.01 -3.71 17.75
N ASN A 159 -8.95 -2.93 18.27
CA ASN A 159 -8.63 -1.85 19.21
C ASN A 159 -8.09 -2.39 20.55
N ARG A 160 -8.54 -3.57 20.97
CA ARG A 160 -8.08 -4.24 22.20
C ARG A 160 -6.74 -4.96 22.04
N ALA A 161 -6.20 -5.06 20.82
CA ALA A 161 -4.88 -5.64 20.61
C ALA A 161 -3.81 -4.83 21.37
N PRO A 162 -2.92 -5.50 22.13
CA PRO A 162 -1.85 -4.82 22.83
C PRO A 162 -0.92 -4.11 21.86
N ARG A 163 -0.60 -2.86 22.15
CA ARG A 163 0.21 -2.00 21.29
C ARG A 163 1.60 -1.86 21.88
N GLY A 164 2.62 -2.35 21.18
CA GLY A 164 4.01 -2.13 21.54
C GLY A 164 4.39 -0.64 21.42
N ALA A 165 5.21 -0.16 22.35
CA ALA A 165 5.70 1.23 22.30
C ALA A 165 6.46 1.53 21.00
N SER A 166 7.22 0.56 20.49
CA SER A 166 7.94 0.66 19.20
C SER A 166 7.00 0.86 18.02
N VAL A 167 5.92 0.07 17.93
CA VAL A 167 4.92 0.16 16.84
C VAL A 167 4.18 1.49 16.89
N ILE A 168 3.78 1.94 18.08
CA ILE A 168 3.16 3.27 18.24
C ILE A 168 4.13 4.35 17.78
N SER A 169 5.38 4.28 18.21
CA SER A 169 6.41 5.25 17.84
C SER A 169 6.66 5.28 16.33
N SER A 170 6.74 4.12 15.68
CA SER A 170 6.91 3.99 14.23
C SER A 170 5.73 4.63 13.47
N ILE A 171 4.49 4.26 13.81
CA ILE A 171 3.29 4.79 13.14
C ILE A 171 3.12 6.29 13.39
N VAL A 172 3.21 6.72 14.66
CA VAL A 172 3.00 8.13 15.04
C VAL A 172 4.13 9.01 14.50
N GLY A 173 5.37 8.48 14.44
CA GLY A 173 6.52 9.14 13.83
C GLY A 173 6.32 9.50 12.36
N GLN A 174 5.56 8.69 11.63
CA GLN A 174 5.26 8.91 10.21
C GLN A 174 4.08 9.88 9.95
N LEU A 175 3.27 10.22 10.97
CA LEU A 175 2.10 11.09 10.77
C LEU A 175 2.50 12.47 10.22
N GLY A 176 1.89 12.84 9.09
CA GLY A 176 2.14 14.13 8.45
C GLY A 176 3.47 14.22 7.70
N THR A 177 4.31 13.18 7.69
CA THR A 177 5.50 13.12 6.82
C THR A 177 5.11 12.74 5.40
N ARG A 178 6.01 12.96 4.47
CA ARG A 178 5.92 12.40 3.12
C ARG A 178 6.89 11.24 3.00
N SER A 179 6.42 10.16 2.43
CA SER A 179 7.23 9.01 2.08
C SER A 179 7.06 8.67 0.61
N ARG A 180 8.08 8.05 0.04
CA ARG A 180 8.05 7.61 -1.34
C ARG A 180 7.21 6.33 -1.45
N VAL A 181 6.42 6.23 -2.51
CA VAL A 181 5.62 5.07 -2.85
C VAL A 181 5.82 4.74 -4.33
N TRP A 182 5.93 3.45 -4.64
CA TRP A 182 6.07 2.97 -6.01
C TRP A 182 4.68 2.81 -6.65
N ARG A 183 4.32 3.70 -7.57
CA ARG A 183 3.00 3.68 -8.22
C ARG A 183 3.09 4.04 -9.70
N GLY A 184 2.49 3.20 -10.55
CA GLY A 184 2.49 3.37 -11.99
C GLY A 184 3.90 3.27 -12.58
N GLY A 185 4.78 2.44 -11.99
CA GLY A 185 6.15 2.24 -12.47
C GLY A 185 7.12 3.38 -12.13
N ILE A 186 6.79 4.29 -11.24
CA ILE A 186 7.68 5.37 -10.78
C ILE A 186 7.52 5.64 -9.29
N TRP A 187 8.58 6.19 -8.68
CA TRP A 187 8.52 6.69 -7.32
C TRP A 187 7.74 8.01 -7.26
N ARG A 188 6.78 8.07 -6.34
CA ARG A 188 5.94 9.26 -6.09
C ARG A 188 5.97 9.61 -4.61
N ASP A 189 5.88 10.89 -4.29
CA ASP A 189 5.72 11.34 -2.91
C ASP A 189 4.25 11.22 -2.49
N GLN A 190 4.01 10.57 -1.36
CA GLN A 190 2.69 10.45 -0.77
C GLN A 190 2.73 10.79 0.71
N GLN A 191 1.71 11.48 1.18
CA GLN A 191 1.58 11.79 2.59
C GLN A 191 1.17 10.55 3.38
N CYS A 192 1.90 10.25 4.44
CA CYS A 192 1.52 9.19 5.38
C CYS A 192 0.22 9.54 6.10
N TRP A 193 -0.58 8.52 6.39
CA TRP A 193 -1.95 8.59 6.92
C TRP A 193 -2.94 9.29 5.98
N SER A 194 -2.73 9.18 4.66
CA SER A 194 -3.62 9.66 3.60
C SER A 194 -4.22 8.49 2.80
N ASP A 195 -4.90 8.82 1.69
CA ASP A 195 -5.50 7.85 0.75
C ASP A 195 -6.34 6.75 1.44
N ALA A 196 -7.24 7.18 2.31
CA ALA A 196 -8.13 6.27 3.04
C ALA A 196 -8.93 5.37 2.10
N ARG A 197 -8.88 4.05 2.36
CA ARG A 197 -9.64 3.02 1.62
C ARG A 197 -10.40 2.15 2.61
N LYS A 198 -11.63 1.84 2.29
CA LYS A 198 -12.38 0.80 3.00
C LYS A 198 -11.91 -0.56 2.54
N ILE A 199 -11.58 -1.41 3.49
CA ILE A 199 -11.02 -2.74 3.28
C ILE A 199 -11.89 -3.74 4.03
N ARG A 200 -12.47 -4.66 3.28
CA ARG A 200 -13.27 -5.75 3.82
C ARG A 200 -12.36 -6.94 4.12
N LEU A 201 -12.38 -7.40 5.36
CA LEU A 201 -11.66 -8.58 5.83
C LEU A 201 -12.56 -9.83 5.85
N SER A 202 -13.83 -9.65 6.25
CA SER A 202 -14.88 -10.67 6.20
C SER A 202 -16.22 -10.03 5.83
N ALA A 203 -17.31 -10.80 5.79
CA ALA A 203 -18.62 -10.29 5.46
C ALA A 203 -19.10 -9.19 6.44
N ASP A 204 -18.69 -9.30 7.71
CA ASP A 204 -19.07 -8.44 8.82
C ASP A 204 -17.93 -7.52 9.33
N LEU A 205 -16.73 -7.60 8.74
CA LEU A 205 -15.56 -6.84 9.19
C LEU A 205 -14.99 -6.00 8.06
N GLU A 206 -15.32 -4.70 8.07
CA GLU A 206 -14.78 -3.69 7.18
C GLU A 206 -14.10 -2.58 7.98
N ARG A 207 -12.92 -2.13 7.58
CA ARG A 207 -12.17 -1.05 8.22
C ARG A 207 -11.52 -0.11 7.23
N SER A 208 -11.18 1.10 7.69
CA SER A 208 -10.44 2.07 6.88
C SER A 208 -8.94 1.89 7.06
N GLY A 209 -8.23 1.64 5.97
CA GLY A 209 -6.78 1.64 5.93
C GLY A 209 -6.25 2.92 5.27
N HIS A 210 -5.12 3.43 5.76
CA HIS A 210 -4.45 4.65 5.32
C HIS A 210 -3.02 4.31 4.92
N PHE A 211 -2.48 5.04 3.95
CA PHE A 211 -1.10 4.85 3.50
C PHE A 211 -0.10 5.07 4.64
N ILE A 212 0.85 4.16 4.78
CA ILE A 212 2.02 4.22 5.65
C ILE A 212 3.18 3.50 4.99
N GLU A 213 4.40 3.93 5.27
CA GLU A 213 5.61 3.30 4.76
C GLU A 213 5.96 2.03 5.55
N VAL A 214 6.32 0.98 4.82
CA VAL A 214 6.80 -0.31 5.33
C VAL A 214 7.81 -0.91 4.34
N PRO A 215 8.57 -1.95 4.72
CA PRO A 215 9.55 -2.59 3.84
C PRO A 215 8.99 -3.04 2.49
N ASP A 216 7.75 -3.51 2.43
CA ASP A 216 7.08 -3.95 1.20
C ASP A 216 7.15 -2.91 0.07
N ILE A 217 7.00 -1.62 0.42
CA ILE A 217 6.99 -0.53 -0.58
C ILE A 217 8.34 -0.39 -1.27
N LEU A 218 9.43 -0.58 -0.54
CA LEU A 218 10.79 -0.51 -1.07
C LEU A 218 11.18 -1.79 -1.83
N LEU A 219 10.80 -2.96 -1.29
CA LEU A 219 11.35 -4.24 -1.70
C LEU A 219 10.54 -4.93 -2.80
N PHE A 220 9.20 -4.84 -2.76
CA PHE A 220 8.32 -5.57 -3.68
C PHE A 220 8.39 -5.12 -5.14
N PRO A 221 8.62 -3.82 -5.47
CA PRO A 221 8.73 -3.42 -6.86
C PRO A 221 9.76 -4.22 -7.64
N ALA A 222 10.97 -4.33 -7.12
CA ALA A 222 12.04 -5.10 -7.75
C ALA A 222 11.82 -6.61 -7.66
N PHE A 223 11.39 -7.10 -6.51
CA PHE A 223 11.23 -8.55 -6.28
C PHE A 223 10.11 -9.18 -7.12
N PHE A 224 8.97 -8.49 -7.27
CA PHE A 224 7.82 -9.00 -8.02
C PHE A 224 7.69 -8.40 -9.43
N GLY A 225 8.48 -7.42 -9.81
CA GLY A 225 8.28 -6.67 -11.05
C GLY A 225 6.95 -5.90 -11.06
N ALA A 226 6.46 -5.49 -9.89
CA ALA A 226 5.14 -4.90 -9.75
C ALA A 226 5.12 -3.43 -10.21
N ARG A 227 4.09 -3.03 -10.97
CA ARG A 227 3.92 -1.63 -11.42
C ARG A 227 3.51 -0.69 -10.29
N SER A 228 2.77 -1.20 -9.30
CA SER A 228 2.37 -0.43 -8.12
C SER A 228 2.44 -1.30 -6.87
N VAL A 229 2.95 -0.73 -5.77
CA VAL A 229 2.97 -1.37 -4.45
C VAL A 229 2.39 -0.41 -3.43
N MET A 230 1.38 -0.86 -2.70
CA MET A 230 0.69 -0.06 -1.67
C MET A 230 0.63 -0.83 -0.37
N PHE A 231 0.80 -0.10 0.72
CA PHE A 231 0.54 -0.64 2.05
C PHE A 231 -0.39 0.30 2.83
N ARG A 232 -1.29 -0.28 3.62
CA ARG A 232 -2.24 0.46 4.45
C ARG A 232 -2.29 -0.08 5.86
N ALA A 233 -2.26 0.83 6.83
CA ALA A 233 -2.62 0.56 8.20
C ALA A 233 -3.86 1.33 8.60
N GLY A 234 -4.60 0.82 9.58
CA GLY A 234 -5.79 1.51 10.07
C GLY A 234 -6.12 1.15 11.50
N MET A 235 -6.81 2.06 12.18
CA MET A 235 -7.37 1.82 13.50
C MET A 235 -8.82 1.36 13.37
N GLU A 236 -9.27 0.52 14.29
CA GLU A 236 -10.66 0.07 14.31
C GLU A 236 -11.64 1.23 14.50
N LEU A 237 -11.38 2.11 15.47
CA LEU A 237 -12.25 3.23 15.76
C LEU A 237 -12.04 4.39 14.79
N GLY A 238 -13.09 4.80 14.10
CA GLY A 238 -13.07 5.91 13.14
C GLY A 238 -12.54 7.21 13.73
N ILE A 239 -12.87 7.52 14.98
CA ILE A 239 -12.41 8.70 15.70
C ILE A 239 -10.86 8.72 15.82
N MET A 240 -10.24 7.56 16.02
CA MET A 240 -8.77 7.47 16.09
C MET A 240 -8.15 7.79 14.73
N ASN A 241 -8.73 7.29 13.63
CA ASN A 241 -8.26 7.60 12.28
C ASN A 241 -8.39 9.09 11.95
N VAL A 242 -9.47 9.74 12.39
CA VAL A 242 -9.67 11.20 12.25
C VAL A 242 -8.64 11.96 13.10
N GLY A 243 -8.43 11.54 14.35
CA GLY A 243 -7.43 12.13 15.25
C GLY A 243 -6.01 12.05 14.66
N MET A 244 -5.62 10.89 14.13
CA MET A 244 -4.32 10.69 13.48
C MET A 244 -4.13 11.62 12.26
N ARG A 245 -5.18 11.81 11.44
CA ARG A 245 -5.14 12.78 10.34
C ARG A 245 -5.00 14.21 10.84
N GLY A 246 -5.74 14.55 11.91
CA GLY A 246 -5.65 15.87 12.55
C GLY A 246 -4.24 16.17 13.05
N VAL A 247 -3.61 15.22 13.73
CA VAL A 247 -2.21 15.33 14.17
C VAL A 247 -1.26 15.50 13.00
N GLY A 248 -1.43 14.72 11.93
CA GLY A 248 -0.63 14.86 10.71
C GLY A 248 -0.76 16.24 10.07
N TRP A 249 -1.97 16.77 10.00
CA TRP A 249 -2.24 18.12 9.52
C TRP A 249 -1.59 19.19 10.40
N LEU A 250 -1.72 19.10 11.73
CA LEU A 250 -1.10 20.00 12.69
C LEU A 250 0.43 19.99 12.56
N ARG A 251 1.01 18.80 12.44
CA ARG A 251 2.46 18.65 12.26
C ARG A 251 2.97 19.35 10.99
N GLN A 252 2.25 19.24 9.89
CA GLN A 252 2.60 19.95 8.66
C GLN A 252 2.50 21.47 8.80
N ARG A 253 1.49 21.95 9.54
CA ARG A 253 1.26 23.38 9.70
C ARG A 253 2.25 24.05 10.65
N TRP A 254 2.63 23.34 11.73
CA TRP A 254 3.48 23.89 12.81
C TRP A 254 4.87 23.25 12.92
N LYS A 255 5.21 22.29 12.05
CA LYS A 255 6.54 21.65 11.93
C LYS A 255 7.11 21.18 13.28
N PHE A 256 6.30 20.56 14.14
CA PHE A 256 6.75 20.03 15.42
C PHE A 256 7.13 18.55 15.33
N ASP A 257 8.11 18.15 16.15
CA ASP A 257 8.49 16.75 16.25
C ASP A 257 7.65 15.99 17.28
N ILE A 258 7.45 14.70 17.01
CA ILE A 258 6.77 13.81 17.93
C ILE A 258 7.80 13.23 18.89
N THR A 259 7.92 13.87 20.05
CA THR A 259 8.80 13.41 21.12
C THR A 259 8.26 12.14 21.80
N PRO A 260 9.12 11.37 22.52
CA PRO A 260 8.67 10.20 23.29
C PRO A 260 7.52 10.50 24.26
N GLY A 261 7.52 11.69 24.89
CA GLY A 261 6.44 12.11 25.79
C GLY A 261 5.09 12.31 25.06
N ARG A 262 5.12 12.85 23.83
CA ARG A 262 3.92 12.96 23.00
C ARG A 262 3.42 11.60 22.53
N ALA A 263 4.31 10.69 22.16
CA ALA A 263 3.94 9.31 21.81
C ALA A 263 3.27 8.60 23.00
N GLU A 264 3.76 8.83 24.22
CA GLU A 264 3.15 8.30 25.44
C GLU A 264 1.74 8.87 25.70
N LEU A 265 1.51 10.16 25.41
CA LEU A 265 0.17 10.76 25.48
C LEU A 265 -0.80 10.06 24.51
N PHE A 266 -0.37 9.81 23.25
CA PHE A 266 -1.16 9.03 22.29
C PHE A 266 -1.48 7.63 22.82
N ARG A 267 -0.50 6.96 23.43
CA ARG A 267 -0.72 5.65 24.06
C ARG A 267 -1.76 5.70 25.17
N ARG A 268 -1.72 6.73 26.03
CA ARG A 268 -2.73 6.92 27.12
C ARG A 268 -4.13 7.14 26.55
N ILE A 269 -4.28 8.00 25.53
CA ILE A 269 -5.58 8.22 24.85
C ILE A 269 -6.06 6.92 24.20
N ALA A 270 -5.18 6.19 23.51
CA ALA A 270 -5.53 4.91 22.92
C ALA A 270 -5.98 3.87 23.97
N ASN A 271 -5.34 3.84 25.14
CA ASN A 271 -5.73 2.96 26.24
C ASN A 271 -7.10 3.33 26.83
N LEU A 272 -7.44 4.62 26.91
CA LEU A 272 -8.75 5.08 27.34
C LEU A 272 -9.87 4.62 26.38
N LEU A 273 -9.54 4.41 25.10
CA LEU A 273 -10.48 3.96 24.08
C LEU A 273 -10.56 2.43 23.94
N LEU A 274 -9.77 1.64 24.69
CA LEU A 274 -9.76 0.18 24.62
C LEU A 274 -11.15 -0.46 24.81
N PRO A 275 -12.02 -0.01 25.77
CA PRO A 275 -13.33 -0.63 25.98
C PRO A 275 -14.27 -0.55 24.77
N PHE A 276 -14.09 0.44 23.89
CA PHE A 276 -14.99 0.72 22.76
C PHE A 276 -14.67 -0.07 21.49
N GLY A 277 -13.71 -0.97 21.53
CA GLY A 277 -13.33 -1.78 20.38
C GLY A 277 -13.39 -3.27 20.64
N THR A 278 -12.94 -4.05 19.66
CA THR A 278 -12.89 -5.51 19.70
C THR A 278 -11.45 -6.00 19.73
N ASP A 279 -11.26 -7.28 19.96
CA ASP A 279 -9.99 -8.00 19.79
C ASP A 279 -9.82 -8.56 18.38
N ARG A 280 -10.87 -8.45 17.53
CA ARG A 280 -10.84 -8.89 16.13
C ARG A 280 -10.01 -7.95 15.28
N GLY A 281 -9.09 -8.51 14.52
CA GLY A 281 -8.26 -7.77 13.59
C GLY A 281 -7.94 -8.63 12.38
N GLY A 282 -7.22 -8.07 11.41
CA GLY A 282 -6.84 -8.87 10.27
C GLY A 282 -5.84 -8.23 9.34
N MET A 283 -5.48 -9.01 8.35
CA MET A 283 -4.55 -8.65 7.28
C MET A 283 -5.18 -9.01 5.93
N ARG A 284 -4.91 -8.20 4.92
CA ARG A 284 -5.25 -8.49 3.53
C ARG A 284 -4.04 -8.29 2.66
N VAL A 285 -3.80 -9.24 1.76
CA VAL A 285 -2.89 -9.08 0.62
C VAL A 285 -3.71 -9.24 -0.64
N ALA A 286 -3.67 -8.25 -1.52
CA ALA A 286 -4.36 -8.28 -2.80
C ALA A 286 -3.35 -8.05 -3.94
N VAL A 287 -3.47 -8.85 -4.98
CA VAL A 287 -2.68 -8.74 -6.20
C VAL A 287 -3.63 -8.55 -7.37
N VAL A 288 -3.39 -7.51 -8.17
CA VAL A 288 -4.04 -7.33 -9.47
C VAL A 288 -2.99 -7.58 -10.54
N GLY A 289 -3.29 -8.47 -11.46
CA GLY A 289 -2.36 -8.81 -12.53
C GLY A 289 -3.06 -9.26 -13.80
N ARG A 290 -2.27 -9.42 -14.85
CA ARG A 290 -2.73 -9.89 -16.16
C ARG A 290 -2.46 -11.38 -16.32
N ARG A 291 -3.43 -12.08 -16.89
CA ARG A 291 -3.33 -13.47 -17.32
C ARG A 291 -3.92 -13.54 -18.75
N GLY A 292 -3.03 -13.60 -19.75
CA GLY A 292 -3.45 -13.41 -21.14
C GLY A 292 -4.09 -12.04 -21.36
N ASN A 293 -5.32 -12.04 -21.84
CA ASN A 293 -6.10 -10.81 -22.07
C ASN A 293 -6.93 -10.34 -20.86
N GLU A 294 -6.99 -11.14 -19.81
CA GLU A 294 -7.79 -10.85 -18.63
C GLU A 294 -6.99 -10.14 -17.56
N VAL A 295 -7.61 -9.20 -16.88
CA VAL A 295 -7.09 -8.63 -15.64
C VAL A 295 -7.89 -9.21 -14.48
N ILE A 296 -7.19 -9.87 -13.59
CA ILE A 296 -7.77 -10.54 -12.43
C ILE A 296 -7.22 -9.95 -11.15
N ARG A 297 -8.04 -10.01 -10.11
CA ARG A 297 -7.69 -9.67 -8.74
C ARG A 297 -7.74 -10.93 -7.90
N ARG A 298 -6.65 -11.21 -7.20
CA ARG A 298 -6.56 -12.25 -6.19
C ARG A 298 -6.39 -11.60 -4.84
N GLU A 299 -7.10 -12.10 -3.86
CA GLU A 299 -7.00 -11.64 -2.48
C GLU A 299 -6.79 -12.81 -1.53
N TRP A 300 -5.95 -12.60 -0.55
CA TRP A 300 -5.88 -13.40 0.65
C TRP A 300 -6.23 -12.51 1.84
N ARG A 301 -7.12 -12.99 2.68
CA ARG A 301 -7.57 -12.30 3.87
C ARG A 301 -7.41 -13.18 5.08
N LEU A 302 -6.94 -12.59 6.16
CA LEU A 302 -6.79 -13.19 7.47
C LEU A 302 -7.64 -12.41 8.46
N VAL A 303 -8.40 -13.10 9.29
CA VAL A 303 -9.07 -12.56 10.47
C VAL A 303 -8.57 -13.31 11.70
N ALA A 304 -8.06 -12.57 12.67
CA ALA A 304 -7.65 -13.08 13.98
C ALA A 304 -8.66 -12.63 15.04
N GLU A 305 -9.05 -13.55 15.90
CA GLU A 305 -10.04 -13.39 16.95
C GLU A 305 -9.47 -13.85 18.31
N ALA A 306 -10.25 -13.80 19.37
CA ALA A 306 -9.89 -14.29 20.70
C ALA A 306 -8.55 -13.74 21.26
N GLY A 307 -8.14 -12.54 20.81
CA GLY A 307 -6.89 -11.92 21.25
C GLY A 307 -5.64 -12.41 20.52
N ASP A 308 -5.75 -13.26 19.49
CA ASP A 308 -4.61 -13.87 18.81
C ASP A 308 -3.97 -12.97 17.71
N GLY A 309 -4.57 -11.83 17.40
CA GLY A 309 -3.97 -10.87 16.47
C GLY A 309 -2.50 -10.54 16.73
N PRO A 310 -2.05 -10.31 17.96
CA PRO A 310 -0.65 -10.02 18.30
C PRO A 310 0.35 -11.16 18.04
N TYR A 311 -0.10 -12.39 17.77
CA TYR A 311 0.77 -13.50 17.36
C TYR A 311 1.15 -13.43 15.87
N ILE A 312 0.36 -12.76 15.02
CA ILE A 312 0.58 -12.74 13.57
C ILE A 312 1.98 -12.22 13.18
N PRO A 313 2.56 -11.18 13.82
CA PRO A 313 3.94 -10.78 13.54
C PRO A 313 5.00 -11.85 13.86
N ALA A 314 4.70 -12.82 14.70
CA ALA A 314 5.61 -13.92 15.05
C ALA A 314 5.48 -15.15 14.14
N VAL A 315 4.43 -15.22 13.32
CA VAL A 315 4.12 -16.39 12.47
C VAL A 315 5.24 -16.67 11.47
N ALA A 316 5.77 -15.63 10.81
CA ALA A 316 6.84 -15.81 9.83
C ALA A 316 8.11 -16.37 10.50
N ALA A 317 8.51 -15.87 11.66
CA ALA A 317 9.66 -16.38 12.40
C ALA A 317 9.45 -17.85 12.83
N ARG A 318 8.26 -18.19 13.35
CA ARG A 318 7.88 -19.56 13.67
C ARG A 318 7.98 -20.50 12.46
N ALA A 319 7.43 -20.08 11.31
CA ALA A 319 7.46 -20.87 10.08
C ALA A 319 8.88 -21.11 9.57
N LEU A 320 9.73 -20.09 9.61
CA LEU A 320 11.11 -20.21 9.14
C LEU A 320 11.99 -21.01 10.08
N ILE A 321 11.82 -20.91 11.40
CA ILE A 321 12.56 -21.70 12.38
C ILE A 321 12.25 -23.19 12.21
N ARG A 322 11.00 -23.59 11.90
CA ARG A 322 10.61 -24.97 11.62
C ARG A 322 11.30 -25.58 10.37
N ARG A 323 11.85 -24.76 9.49
CA ARG A 323 12.47 -25.16 8.22
C ARG A 323 13.84 -24.53 7.97
N LEU A 324 14.50 -24.06 9.01
CA LEU A 324 15.71 -23.24 8.91
C LEU A 324 16.82 -23.93 8.11
N ASP A 325 16.95 -25.24 8.25
CA ASP A 325 17.89 -26.09 7.51
C ASP A 325 17.70 -26.09 5.99
N ARG A 326 16.49 -25.77 5.51
CA ARG A 326 16.13 -25.71 4.09
C ARG A 326 16.35 -24.33 3.47
N ILE A 327 16.67 -23.33 4.28
CA ILE A 327 16.91 -21.96 3.82
C ILE A 327 18.37 -21.85 3.36
N THR A 328 18.58 -21.28 2.17
CA THR A 328 19.92 -21.05 1.63
C THR A 328 20.68 -20.05 2.52
N PRO A 329 21.93 -20.34 2.91
CA PRO A 329 22.79 -19.39 3.62
C PRO A 329 22.96 -18.06 2.88
N GLY A 330 23.10 -16.98 3.65
CA GLY A 330 23.23 -15.61 3.15
C GLY A 330 22.54 -14.62 4.05
N ALA A 331 22.69 -13.33 3.76
CA ALA A 331 22.03 -12.24 4.47
C ALA A 331 21.13 -11.46 3.50
N ARG A 332 19.84 -11.31 3.83
CA ARG A 332 18.87 -10.65 2.97
C ARG A 332 17.58 -10.29 3.68
N ALA A 333 16.76 -9.48 3.03
CA ALA A 333 15.37 -9.28 3.43
C ALA A 333 14.58 -10.60 3.30
N CYS A 334 13.65 -10.85 4.20
CA CYS A 334 12.77 -12.02 4.20
C CYS A 334 11.67 -11.86 3.15
N LEU A 335 11.96 -12.29 1.91
CA LEU A 335 11.03 -12.20 0.79
C LEU A 335 10.68 -13.59 0.28
N ALA A 336 9.45 -14.03 0.52
CA ALA A 336 8.91 -15.33 0.09
C ALA A 336 9.77 -16.55 0.50
N GLU A 337 10.44 -16.46 1.66
CA GLU A 337 11.30 -17.52 2.21
C GLU A 337 10.52 -18.76 2.68
N ALA A 338 9.20 -18.63 2.85
CA ALA A 338 8.30 -19.75 3.08
C ALA A 338 7.08 -19.64 2.15
N THR A 339 6.43 -20.76 1.89
CA THR A 339 5.19 -20.80 1.12
C THR A 339 4.00 -20.31 1.94
N ARG A 340 2.89 -19.91 1.26
CA ARG A 340 1.62 -19.60 1.93
C ARG A 340 1.16 -20.75 2.84
N ALA A 341 1.24 -22.00 2.37
CA ALA A 341 0.82 -23.16 3.15
C ALA A 341 1.63 -23.32 4.44
N GLU A 342 2.95 -23.10 4.40
CA GLU A 342 3.80 -23.15 5.60
C GLU A 342 3.49 -22.00 6.57
N MET A 343 3.18 -20.80 6.06
CA MET A 343 2.72 -19.69 6.89
C MET A 343 1.37 -19.98 7.56
N GLU A 344 0.39 -20.52 6.80
CA GLU A 344 -0.91 -20.91 7.35
C GLU A 344 -0.78 -22.05 8.36
N GLN A 345 0.09 -23.02 8.10
CA GLN A 345 0.38 -24.12 9.04
C GLN A 345 1.00 -23.60 10.36
N ALA A 346 1.79 -22.51 10.30
CA ALA A 346 2.38 -21.93 11.50
C ALA A 346 1.38 -21.18 12.40
N MET A 347 0.12 -21.06 12.00
CA MET A 347 -0.95 -20.41 12.77
C MET A 347 -2.18 -21.30 13.01
N THR A 348 -2.09 -22.61 12.76
CA THR A 348 -3.24 -23.53 12.90
C THR A 348 -3.73 -23.71 14.34
N ASP A 349 -2.86 -23.45 15.32
CA ASP A 349 -3.18 -23.48 16.76
C ASP A 349 -3.65 -22.12 17.32
N LEU A 350 -3.87 -21.14 16.42
CA LEU A 350 -4.38 -19.82 16.76
C LEU A 350 -5.84 -19.66 16.29
N ALA A 351 -6.59 -18.79 16.95
CA ALA A 351 -7.93 -18.40 16.54
C ALA A 351 -7.90 -17.48 15.29
N VAL A 352 -7.44 -18.04 14.17
CA VAL A 352 -7.23 -17.34 12.90
C VAL A 352 -7.95 -18.06 11.79
N SER A 353 -8.67 -17.32 10.97
CA SER A 353 -9.26 -17.81 9.72
C SER A 353 -8.64 -17.13 8.51
N THR A 354 -8.46 -17.87 7.43
CA THR A 354 -7.93 -17.35 6.17
C THR A 354 -8.87 -17.69 5.01
N VAL A 355 -9.00 -16.77 4.07
CA VAL A 355 -9.81 -16.92 2.86
C VAL A 355 -9.02 -16.42 1.67
N ARG A 356 -9.08 -17.16 0.54
CA ARG A 356 -8.49 -16.77 -0.73
C ARG A 356 -9.57 -16.70 -1.80
N ASP A 357 -9.61 -15.58 -2.50
CA ASP A 357 -10.56 -15.33 -3.60
C ASP A 357 -9.82 -14.92 -4.88
N GLU A 358 -10.44 -15.20 -6.02
CA GLU A 358 -10.06 -14.70 -7.33
C GLU A 358 -11.31 -14.15 -8.03
N ALA A 359 -11.20 -12.96 -8.64
CA ALA A 359 -12.28 -12.34 -9.39
C ALA A 359 -11.74 -11.49 -10.55
N PRO A 360 -12.52 -11.28 -11.62
CA PRO A 360 -12.18 -10.28 -12.63
C PRO A 360 -12.01 -8.89 -12.01
N SER A 361 -11.10 -8.09 -12.56
CA SER A 361 -10.87 -6.70 -12.14
C SER A 361 -11.08 -5.73 -13.30
N PRO A 362 -12.32 -5.55 -13.76
CA PRO A 362 -12.60 -4.63 -14.86
C PRO A 362 -12.31 -3.19 -14.44
N THR A 363 -11.87 -2.36 -15.38
CA THR A 363 -11.72 -0.91 -15.20
C THR A 363 -13.08 -0.22 -15.24
N LEU A 364 -13.11 1.09 -14.93
CA LEU A 364 -14.33 1.89 -15.04
C LEU A 364 -14.97 1.76 -16.43
N PHE A 365 -14.19 1.96 -17.48
CA PHE A 365 -14.71 1.96 -18.85
C PHE A 365 -15.06 0.56 -19.35
N GLN A 366 -14.34 -0.48 -18.95
CA GLN A 366 -14.75 -1.87 -19.21
C GLN A 366 -16.10 -2.19 -18.57
N THR A 367 -16.32 -1.71 -17.34
CA THR A 367 -17.59 -1.92 -16.64
C THR A 367 -18.75 -1.17 -17.30
N VAL A 368 -18.52 0.09 -17.71
CA VAL A 368 -19.57 0.94 -18.27
C VAL A 368 -19.91 0.59 -19.72
N LEU A 369 -18.89 0.31 -20.55
CA LEU A 369 -19.05 0.00 -21.96
C LEU A 369 -19.46 -1.45 -22.23
N ALA A 370 -19.17 -2.34 -21.29
CA ALA A 370 -19.48 -3.77 -21.37
C ALA A 370 -19.07 -4.38 -22.74
N ASP A 371 -20.03 -4.83 -23.53
CA ASP A 371 -19.84 -5.42 -24.87
C ASP A 371 -19.21 -4.45 -25.88
N ARG A 372 -19.50 -3.14 -25.80
CA ARG A 372 -18.93 -2.12 -26.69
C ARG A 372 -17.46 -1.83 -26.44
N TRP A 373 -16.90 -2.32 -25.34
CA TRP A 373 -15.48 -2.14 -25.07
C TRP A 373 -14.57 -2.71 -26.15
N ALA A 374 -14.97 -3.83 -26.76
CA ALA A 374 -14.20 -4.49 -27.81
C ALA A 374 -14.19 -3.71 -29.13
N ASP A 375 -15.17 -2.82 -29.35
CA ASP A 375 -15.29 -2.00 -30.57
C ASP A 375 -14.32 -0.80 -30.57
N LEU A 376 -13.70 -0.50 -29.42
CA LEU A 376 -12.73 0.59 -29.31
C LEU A 376 -11.35 0.17 -29.86
N PRO A 377 -10.65 1.09 -30.55
CA PRO A 377 -9.26 0.88 -30.94
C PRO A 377 -8.37 0.60 -29.73
N PRO A 378 -7.32 -0.22 -29.88
CA PRO A 378 -6.38 -0.55 -28.79
C PRO A 378 -5.78 0.68 -28.11
N GLU A 379 -5.50 1.75 -28.85
CA GLU A 379 -4.95 3.01 -28.34
C GLU A 379 -5.94 3.71 -27.38
N VAL A 380 -7.22 3.72 -27.70
CA VAL A 380 -8.28 4.26 -26.83
C VAL A 380 -8.45 3.37 -25.61
N GLN A 381 -8.50 2.04 -25.80
CA GLN A 381 -8.57 1.10 -24.69
C GLN A 381 -7.41 1.28 -23.71
N SER A 382 -6.19 1.52 -24.21
CA SER A 382 -4.98 1.63 -23.37
C SER A 382 -5.07 2.76 -22.35
N LEU A 383 -5.67 3.90 -22.73
CA LEU A 383 -5.89 5.03 -21.84
C LEU A 383 -6.92 4.76 -20.74
N HIS A 384 -7.77 3.77 -20.91
CA HIS A 384 -8.86 3.43 -19.99
C HIS A 384 -8.62 2.12 -19.22
N ARG A 385 -7.43 1.49 -19.36
CA ARG A 385 -7.04 0.28 -18.61
C ARG A 385 -6.34 0.63 -17.28
N VAL A 386 -6.94 1.52 -16.49
CA VAL A 386 -6.35 2.01 -15.23
C VAL A 386 -6.67 1.07 -14.08
N GLN A 387 -5.66 0.43 -13.48
CA GLN A 387 -5.82 -0.43 -12.31
C GLN A 387 -5.41 0.22 -10.99
N ASP A 388 -4.45 1.14 -11.01
CA ASP A 388 -4.07 1.98 -9.87
C ASP A 388 -3.88 3.43 -10.30
N ILE A 389 -2.75 3.78 -10.91
CA ILE A 389 -2.43 5.11 -11.42
C ILE A 389 -1.70 4.97 -12.74
N GLU A 390 -2.16 5.74 -13.74
CA GLU A 390 -1.51 5.82 -15.04
C GLU A 390 -1.39 7.29 -15.45
N SER A 391 -0.27 7.62 -16.08
CA SER A 391 0.00 8.96 -16.59
C SER A 391 0.29 8.91 -18.08
N PHE A 392 -0.27 9.87 -18.79
CA PHE A 392 -0.16 10.01 -20.23
C PHE A 392 0.27 11.44 -20.53
N SER A 393 1.21 11.61 -21.45
CA SER A 393 1.78 12.91 -21.81
C SER A 393 1.66 13.16 -23.31
N GLY A 394 1.52 14.42 -23.69
CA GLY A 394 1.44 14.80 -25.10
C GLY A 394 1.33 16.30 -25.29
N LYS A 395 0.74 16.70 -26.39
CA LYS A 395 0.54 18.11 -26.76
C LYS A 395 -0.90 18.36 -27.16
N ALA A 396 -1.38 19.57 -26.89
CA ALA A 396 -2.72 20.01 -27.26
C ALA A 396 -2.72 21.46 -27.75
N ARG A 397 -3.64 21.75 -28.66
CA ARG A 397 -4.09 23.12 -28.98
C ARG A 397 -5.31 23.45 -28.14
N VAL A 398 -5.36 24.65 -27.59
CA VAL A 398 -6.49 25.11 -26.78
C VAL A 398 -7.08 26.38 -27.44
N THR A 399 -8.37 26.33 -27.74
CA THR A 399 -9.14 27.47 -28.24
C THR A 399 -10.18 27.90 -27.20
N ARG A 400 -10.37 29.18 -27.02
CA ARG A 400 -11.31 29.77 -26.03
C ARG A 400 -12.38 30.60 -26.73
N GLY A 401 -13.60 30.49 -26.24
CA GLY A 401 -14.65 31.39 -26.66
C GLY A 401 -14.51 32.81 -26.10
N SER A 402 -15.08 33.77 -26.80
CA SER A 402 -15.00 35.22 -26.48
C SER A 402 -16.16 35.74 -25.62
N SER A 403 -17.30 35.03 -25.57
CA SER A 403 -18.48 35.49 -24.82
C SER A 403 -18.22 35.58 -23.31
N LEU A 404 -18.87 36.53 -22.63
CA LEU A 404 -18.73 36.73 -21.18
C LEU A 404 -19.16 35.47 -20.41
N THR A 405 -20.24 34.81 -20.82
CA THR A 405 -20.74 33.58 -20.22
C THR A 405 -19.72 32.46 -20.34
N ALA A 406 -19.15 32.26 -21.54
CA ALA A 406 -18.12 31.25 -21.76
C ALA A 406 -16.84 31.51 -20.94
N ARG A 407 -16.41 32.77 -20.86
CA ARG A 407 -15.24 33.17 -20.06
C ARG A 407 -15.46 32.92 -18.57
N PHE A 408 -16.66 33.26 -18.05
CA PHE A 408 -17.02 33.02 -16.65
C PHE A 408 -17.03 31.51 -16.32
N ILE A 409 -17.74 30.69 -17.14
CA ILE A 409 -17.76 29.24 -16.93
C ILE A 409 -16.34 28.67 -16.96
N ALA A 410 -15.54 29.09 -17.92
CA ALA A 410 -14.19 28.58 -18.05
C ALA A 410 -13.27 29.00 -16.88
N TRP A 411 -13.53 30.14 -16.26
CA TRP A 411 -12.83 30.55 -15.04
C TRP A 411 -13.26 29.71 -13.85
N VAL A 412 -14.56 29.46 -13.66
CA VAL A 412 -15.11 28.61 -12.58
C VAL A 412 -14.54 27.19 -12.63
N PHE A 413 -14.49 26.59 -13.81
CA PHE A 413 -13.97 25.22 -13.99
C PHE A 413 -12.43 25.15 -14.10
N GLY A 414 -11.75 26.28 -14.12
CA GLY A 414 -10.29 26.33 -14.20
C GLY A 414 -9.72 25.84 -15.53
N PHE A 415 -10.48 25.92 -16.64
CA PHE A 415 -10.00 25.49 -17.97
C PHE A 415 -8.75 26.25 -18.42
N PRO A 416 -7.86 25.62 -19.24
CA PRO A 416 -6.61 26.23 -19.69
C PRO A 416 -6.83 27.47 -20.57
N ALA A 417 -5.86 28.38 -20.62
CA ALA A 417 -5.87 29.52 -21.55
C ALA A 417 -5.71 29.06 -23.01
N ALA A 418 -6.09 29.94 -23.97
CA ALA A 418 -5.86 29.68 -25.38
C ALA A 418 -4.34 29.55 -25.67
N ALA A 419 -3.97 28.54 -26.44
CA ALA A 419 -2.60 28.30 -26.86
C ALA A 419 -2.61 27.44 -28.14
N ASP A 420 -1.73 27.78 -29.09
CA ASP A 420 -1.58 26.99 -30.31
C ASP A 420 -0.94 25.63 -30.05
N GLU A 421 -0.03 25.57 -29.08
CA GLU A 421 0.57 24.34 -28.60
C GLU A 421 0.84 24.46 -27.08
N THR A 422 0.40 23.50 -26.30
CA THR A 422 0.69 23.40 -24.86
C THR A 422 0.97 21.97 -24.48
N PRO A 423 1.96 21.69 -23.60
CA PRO A 423 2.14 20.35 -23.07
C PRO A 423 0.92 19.96 -22.24
N VAL A 424 0.48 18.71 -22.38
CA VAL A 424 -0.62 18.16 -21.60
C VAL A 424 -0.19 16.87 -20.94
N THR A 425 -0.54 16.73 -19.66
CA THR A 425 -0.41 15.47 -18.92
C THR A 425 -1.76 15.12 -18.32
N VAL A 426 -2.19 13.88 -18.52
CA VAL A 426 -3.40 13.33 -17.91
C VAL A 426 -3.00 12.19 -17.00
N THR A 427 -3.27 12.37 -15.70
CA THR A 427 -3.05 11.31 -14.70
C THR A 427 -4.40 10.80 -14.24
N LYS A 428 -4.61 9.51 -14.43
CA LYS A 428 -5.81 8.79 -13.99
C LYS A 428 -5.48 7.93 -12.79
N THR A 429 -6.26 8.05 -11.71
CA THR A 429 -6.06 7.27 -10.47
C THR A 429 -7.35 6.53 -10.13
N ARG A 430 -7.29 5.20 -10.03
CA ARG A 430 -8.44 4.39 -9.64
C ARG A 430 -8.81 4.64 -8.18
N ARG A 431 -10.11 4.84 -7.93
CA ARG A 431 -10.67 5.03 -6.59
C ARG A 431 -11.98 4.27 -6.42
N GLY A 432 -11.89 3.06 -5.85
CA GLY A 432 -13.05 2.14 -5.79
C GLY A 432 -13.48 1.71 -7.19
N SER A 433 -14.76 1.88 -7.53
CA SER A 433 -15.30 1.62 -8.87
C SER A 433 -15.07 2.76 -9.86
N GLY A 434 -14.54 3.91 -9.40
CA GLY A 434 -14.34 5.10 -10.21
C GLY A 434 -12.89 5.48 -10.40
N GLU A 435 -12.67 6.63 -11.05
CA GLU A 435 -11.35 7.18 -11.35
C GLU A 435 -11.31 8.69 -11.06
N ILE A 436 -10.19 9.17 -10.51
CA ILE A 436 -9.87 10.59 -10.47
C ILE A 436 -9.03 10.90 -11.71
N TRP A 437 -9.47 11.86 -12.49
CA TRP A 437 -8.74 12.37 -13.64
C TRP A 437 -8.16 13.74 -13.29
N GLU A 438 -6.85 13.84 -13.30
CA GLU A 438 -6.11 15.08 -13.19
C GLU A 438 -5.55 15.45 -14.56
N ARG A 439 -5.92 16.63 -15.04
CA ARG A 439 -5.46 17.15 -16.33
C ARG A 439 -4.61 18.39 -16.08
N ASN A 440 -3.38 18.36 -16.56
CA ASN A 440 -2.43 19.47 -16.46
C ASN A 440 -2.09 19.97 -17.86
N PHE A 441 -2.49 21.19 -18.17
CA PHE A 441 -2.19 21.89 -19.42
C PHE A 441 -1.20 23.02 -19.13
N GLY A 442 0.10 22.77 -19.37
CA GLY A 442 1.14 23.79 -19.17
C GLY A 442 1.17 24.41 -17.77
N GLY A 443 0.88 23.63 -16.72
CA GLY A 443 0.82 24.09 -15.33
C GLY A 443 -0.60 24.42 -14.82
N ARG A 444 -1.60 24.54 -15.70
CA ARG A 444 -3.00 24.68 -15.30
C ARG A 444 -3.62 23.33 -15.02
N ILE A 445 -3.93 23.06 -13.76
CA ILE A 445 -4.42 21.76 -13.30
C ILE A 445 -5.91 21.86 -12.96
N PHE A 446 -6.71 20.90 -13.47
CA PHE A 446 -8.08 20.67 -13.02
C PHE A 446 -8.37 19.19 -12.87
N ARG A 447 -9.28 18.85 -11.97
CA ARG A 447 -9.58 17.47 -11.58
C ARG A 447 -11.06 17.17 -11.69
N SER A 448 -11.37 15.94 -12.00
CA SER A 448 -12.72 15.39 -11.95
C SER A 448 -12.72 14.01 -11.29
N TYR A 449 -13.88 13.57 -10.84
CA TYR A 449 -14.10 12.23 -10.34
C TYR A 449 -15.16 11.53 -11.19
N CYS A 450 -14.75 10.46 -11.87
CA CYS A 450 -15.55 9.66 -12.78
C CYS A 450 -16.05 8.40 -12.07
N THR A 451 -17.34 8.08 -12.22
CA THR A 451 -17.99 6.89 -11.64
C THR A 451 -19.01 6.30 -12.59
N PRO A 452 -19.34 4.98 -12.48
CA PRO A 452 -20.47 4.42 -13.20
C PRO A 452 -21.77 5.15 -12.83
N ALA A 453 -22.68 5.35 -13.79
CA ALA A 453 -23.96 6.02 -13.56
C ALA A 453 -25.08 5.08 -13.07
N GLY A 454 -24.83 3.78 -12.96
CA GLY A 454 -25.82 2.77 -12.61
C GLY A 454 -26.66 2.26 -13.78
N SER A 455 -26.56 2.89 -14.95
CA SER A 455 -27.10 2.41 -16.23
C SER A 455 -25.97 2.07 -17.19
N GLN A 456 -26.18 1.09 -18.07
CA GLN A 456 -25.25 0.71 -19.13
C GLN A 456 -24.93 1.90 -20.04
N TYR A 457 -23.69 1.96 -20.50
CA TYR A 457 -23.16 2.97 -21.43
C TYR A 457 -23.18 4.40 -20.89
N ARG A 458 -23.30 4.59 -19.57
CA ARG A 458 -23.31 5.91 -18.93
C ARG A 458 -22.34 5.99 -17.77
N PHE A 459 -21.67 7.11 -17.66
CA PHE A 459 -20.86 7.43 -16.50
C PHE A 459 -21.14 8.85 -16.00
N ARG A 460 -20.78 9.13 -14.74
CA ARG A 460 -20.87 10.45 -14.13
C ARG A 460 -19.49 11.02 -13.95
N GLU A 461 -19.32 12.27 -14.36
CA GLU A 461 -18.11 13.05 -14.10
C GLU A 461 -18.45 14.22 -13.19
N ARG A 462 -17.79 14.29 -12.03
CA ARG A 462 -18.01 15.32 -11.02
C ARG A 462 -16.87 16.31 -10.99
N PHE A 463 -17.22 17.59 -11.27
CA PHE A 463 -16.42 18.79 -11.05
C PHE A 463 -17.09 19.59 -9.93
N TRP A 464 -16.69 19.40 -8.69
CA TRP A 464 -17.41 20.03 -7.58
C TRP A 464 -17.62 21.55 -7.79
N PRO A 465 -18.85 22.11 -7.64
CA PRO A 465 -20.08 21.47 -7.12
C PRO A 465 -20.96 20.77 -8.16
N PHE A 466 -20.51 20.68 -9.43
CA PHE A 466 -21.29 20.11 -10.54
C PHE A 466 -21.00 18.63 -10.75
N THR A 467 -22.04 17.91 -11.19
CA THR A 467 -21.93 16.52 -11.66
C THR A 467 -22.65 16.43 -13.00
N PHE A 468 -22.03 15.82 -14.00
CA PHE A 468 -22.63 15.57 -15.30
C PHE A 468 -22.69 14.06 -15.56
N GLU A 469 -23.81 13.60 -16.11
CA GLU A 469 -23.98 12.25 -16.62
C GLU A 469 -23.85 12.30 -18.14
N MET A 470 -23.01 11.44 -18.67
CA MET A 470 -22.69 11.38 -20.09
C MET A 470 -22.97 9.99 -20.64
N ASP A 471 -23.55 9.93 -21.84
CA ASP A 471 -23.58 8.72 -22.63
C ASP A 471 -22.21 8.43 -23.26
N LEU A 472 -21.95 7.17 -23.57
CA LEU A 472 -20.69 6.70 -24.17
C LEU A 472 -21.01 5.96 -25.49
N PRO A 473 -21.51 6.62 -26.55
CA PRO A 473 -21.64 5.98 -27.84
C PRO A 473 -20.25 5.71 -28.43
N VAL A 474 -20.10 4.51 -29.00
CA VAL A 474 -18.93 4.11 -29.81
C VAL A 474 -19.37 4.12 -31.26
N GLU A 475 -18.82 5.03 -32.06
CA GLU A 475 -19.16 5.23 -33.45
C GLU A 475 -17.87 5.37 -34.27
N ASP A 476 -17.74 4.59 -35.34
CA ASP A 476 -16.59 4.61 -36.24
C ASP A 476 -15.24 4.52 -35.51
N GLY A 477 -15.13 3.67 -34.48
CA GLY A 477 -13.94 3.52 -33.64
C GLY A 477 -13.63 4.72 -32.72
N SER A 478 -14.58 5.64 -32.56
CA SER A 478 -14.47 6.81 -31.69
C SER A 478 -15.39 6.67 -30.48
N LEU A 479 -14.90 7.00 -29.31
CA LEU A 479 -15.67 7.10 -28.09
C LEU A 479 -16.13 8.55 -27.91
N ARG A 480 -17.45 8.79 -27.79
CA ARG A 480 -18.01 10.14 -27.60
C ARG A 480 -18.57 10.34 -26.20
N PHE A 481 -18.74 11.60 -25.80
CA PHE A 481 -19.13 12.00 -24.44
C PHE A 481 -20.23 13.06 -24.42
N PRO A 482 -21.43 12.82 -25.02
CA PRO A 482 -22.55 13.77 -24.96
C PRO A 482 -23.10 13.84 -23.52
N VAL A 483 -23.32 15.07 -23.03
CA VAL A 483 -23.96 15.32 -21.72
C VAL A 483 -25.46 15.12 -21.84
N CYS A 484 -26.04 14.25 -21.01
CA CYS A 484 -27.46 13.96 -20.99
C CYS A 484 -28.18 14.45 -19.73
N ARG A 485 -27.50 14.55 -18.59
CA ARG A 485 -28.04 15.07 -17.32
C ARG A 485 -26.98 15.84 -16.55
N GLY A 486 -27.43 16.71 -15.64
CA GLY A 486 -26.52 17.42 -14.75
C GLY A 486 -27.15 17.79 -13.42
N TRP A 487 -26.31 18.00 -12.43
CA TRP A 487 -26.67 18.41 -11.07
C TRP A 487 -25.71 19.48 -10.57
N CYS A 488 -26.22 20.40 -9.74
CA CYS A 488 -25.41 21.31 -8.94
C CYS A 488 -25.75 21.07 -7.46
N LEU A 489 -24.74 20.72 -6.65
CA LEU A 489 -24.91 20.36 -5.22
C LEU A 489 -26.00 19.25 -5.01
N GLY A 490 -26.15 18.35 -5.97
CA GLY A 490 -27.16 17.29 -5.95
C GLY A 490 -28.55 17.68 -6.48
N ILE A 491 -28.78 18.97 -6.78
CA ILE A 491 -30.04 19.47 -7.37
C ILE A 491 -29.97 19.29 -8.88
N PRO A 492 -30.96 18.63 -9.52
CA PRO A 492 -30.97 18.42 -10.96
C PRO A 492 -31.02 19.76 -11.71
N LEU A 493 -30.24 19.86 -12.77
CA LEU A 493 -30.26 21.01 -13.67
C LEU A 493 -31.23 20.77 -14.81
N PRO A 494 -32.08 21.78 -15.17
CA PRO A 494 -32.90 21.73 -16.39
C PRO A 494 -32.00 21.55 -17.63
N GLY A 495 -32.53 20.85 -18.66
CA GLY A 495 -31.77 20.54 -19.87
C GLY A 495 -31.18 21.76 -20.60
N PHE A 496 -31.85 22.90 -20.54
CA PHE A 496 -31.41 24.15 -21.16
C PHE A 496 -30.19 24.79 -20.44
N LEU A 497 -29.89 24.37 -19.18
CA LEU A 497 -28.71 24.81 -18.42
C LEU A 497 -27.49 23.87 -18.61
N LEU A 498 -27.66 22.77 -19.32
CA LEU A 498 -26.57 21.83 -19.55
C LEU A 498 -25.62 22.35 -20.65
N PRO A 499 -24.30 22.20 -20.46
CA PRO A 499 -23.36 22.43 -21.53
C PRO A 499 -23.53 21.37 -22.62
N ARG A 500 -23.34 21.74 -23.87
CA ARG A 500 -23.22 20.76 -24.95
C ARG A 500 -21.78 20.30 -25.05
N SER A 501 -21.59 18.99 -25.11
CA SER A 501 -20.28 18.36 -25.28
C SER A 501 -20.24 17.67 -26.65
N GLU A 502 -19.35 18.15 -27.51
CA GLU A 502 -18.95 17.50 -28.76
C GLU A 502 -17.54 16.92 -28.57
N SER A 503 -17.39 16.07 -27.55
CA SER A 503 -16.12 15.50 -27.16
C SER A 503 -15.99 14.09 -27.70
N ARG A 504 -14.80 13.75 -28.22
CA ARG A 504 -14.48 12.41 -28.72
C ARG A 504 -13.05 12.02 -28.45
N GLU A 505 -12.84 10.73 -28.30
CA GLU A 505 -11.54 10.08 -28.23
C GLU A 505 -11.45 9.05 -29.34
N TYR A 506 -10.31 9.01 -30.05
CA TYR A 506 -10.12 8.16 -31.23
C TYR A 506 -8.66 7.83 -31.45
N ALA A 507 -8.39 6.85 -32.31
CA ALA A 507 -7.04 6.53 -32.77
C ALA A 507 -6.77 7.11 -34.15
N LEU A 508 -5.59 7.69 -34.36
CA LEU A 508 -5.12 8.12 -35.66
C LEU A 508 -3.64 7.72 -35.84
N LYS A 509 -3.37 6.93 -36.86
CA LYS A 509 -2.00 6.43 -37.17
C LYS A 509 -1.33 5.72 -35.98
N GLY A 510 -2.08 4.92 -35.22
CA GLY A 510 -1.57 4.20 -34.05
C GLY A 510 -1.34 5.06 -32.80
N VAL A 511 -1.87 6.28 -32.77
CA VAL A 511 -1.75 7.21 -31.64
C VAL A 511 -3.14 7.59 -31.14
N PHE A 512 -3.28 7.68 -29.81
CA PHE A 512 -4.48 8.19 -29.20
C PHE A 512 -4.63 9.69 -29.39
N HIS A 513 -5.81 10.12 -29.84
CA HIS A 513 -6.19 11.51 -30.00
C HIS A 513 -7.47 11.83 -29.20
N PHE A 514 -7.55 13.04 -28.75
CA PHE A 514 -8.75 13.60 -28.14
C PHE A 514 -9.13 14.94 -28.79
N ASP A 515 -10.44 15.19 -28.90
CA ASP A 515 -11.00 16.48 -29.32
C ASP A 515 -12.22 16.78 -28.43
N VAL A 516 -12.05 17.71 -27.52
CA VAL A 516 -13.05 18.06 -26.50
C VAL A 516 -13.53 19.48 -26.78
N ALA A 517 -14.77 19.62 -27.20
CA ALA A 517 -15.43 20.92 -27.42
C ALA A 517 -16.64 21.05 -26.48
N LEU A 518 -16.61 22.07 -25.64
CA LEU A 518 -17.69 22.40 -24.70
C LEU A 518 -18.32 23.73 -25.08
N THR A 519 -19.64 23.75 -25.24
CA THR A 519 -20.41 24.93 -25.58
C THR A 519 -21.30 25.33 -24.40
N ALA A 520 -21.38 26.63 -24.11
CA ALA A 520 -22.20 27.18 -23.04
C ALA A 520 -23.69 27.03 -23.32
N PRO A 521 -24.54 26.86 -22.29
CA PRO A 521 -26.00 26.89 -22.45
C PRO A 521 -26.50 28.22 -23.02
N PHE A 522 -27.75 28.26 -23.46
CA PHE A 522 -28.43 29.45 -24.04
C PHE A 522 -27.71 30.07 -25.25
N GLY A 523 -27.05 29.28 -26.06
CA GLY A 523 -26.32 29.83 -27.20
C GLY A 523 -25.12 30.68 -26.83
N GLY A 524 -24.60 30.54 -25.59
CA GLY A 524 -23.46 31.33 -25.04
C GLY A 524 -22.11 31.09 -25.73
N GLY A 525 -22.06 30.32 -26.79
CA GLY A 525 -20.89 30.06 -27.62
C GLY A 525 -19.91 29.05 -27.02
N LEU A 526 -18.78 28.89 -27.68
CA LEU A 526 -17.73 27.97 -27.26
C LEU A 526 -17.17 28.39 -25.88
N ILE A 527 -17.13 27.47 -24.93
CA ILE A 527 -16.42 27.65 -23.63
C ILE A 527 -14.93 27.41 -23.84
N VAL A 528 -14.62 26.21 -24.30
CA VAL A 528 -13.26 25.76 -24.58
C VAL A 528 -13.30 24.61 -25.58
N ARG A 529 -12.33 24.57 -26.48
CA ARG A 529 -11.99 23.36 -27.26
C ARG A 529 -10.52 23.08 -27.06
N TYR A 530 -10.20 21.84 -26.73
CA TYR A 530 -8.83 21.37 -26.73
C TYR A 530 -8.77 20.04 -27.47
N HIS A 531 -7.85 19.96 -28.41
CA HIS A 531 -7.59 18.76 -29.19
C HIS A 531 -6.09 18.49 -29.22
N GLY A 532 -5.74 17.23 -29.24
CA GLY A 532 -4.35 16.82 -29.18
C GLY A 532 -4.20 15.30 -29.18
N HIS A 533 -3.02 14.86 -28.75
CA HIS A 533 -2.67 13.45 -28.65
C HIS A 533 -1.98 13.16 -27.32
N LEU A 534 -2.05 11.91 -26.90
CA LEU A 534 -1.38 11.41 -25.70
C LEU A 534 -0.66 10.10 -25.99
N HIS A 535 0.46 9.92 -25.34
CA HIS A 535 1.19 8.66 -25.26
C HIS A 535 1.32 8.23 -23.80
N PRO A 536 1.43 6.93 -23.49
CA PRO A 536 1.86 6.48 -22.17
C PRO A 536 3.16 7.18 -21.79
N ASP A 537 3.28 7.65 -20.56
CA ASP A 537 4.49 8.39 -20.13
C ASP A 537 5.69 7.43 -20.15
N SER A 538 6.64 7.67 -21.03
CA SER A 538 7.84 6.83 -21.27
C SER A 538 8.74 6.72 -20.03
N ARG A 539 8.62 7.64 -19.06
CA ARG A 539 9.27 7.52 -17.75
C ARG A 539 8.83 6.27 -16.99
N ASN A 540 7.66 5.73 -17.31
CA ASN A 540 7.14 4.48 -16.74
C ASN A 540 7.86 3.22 -17.29
N LEU A 541 8.52 3.29 -18.43
CA LEU A 541 9.21 2.15 -19.06
C LEU A 541 10.70 2.10 -18.71
N ALA A 542 11.36 3.25 -18.60
CA ALA A 542 12.80 3.33 -18.32
C ALA A 542 13.17 2.97 -16.86
N SER A 543 12.24 3.17 -15.91
CA SER A 543 12.50 2.90 -14.49
C SER A 543 12.46 1.41 -14.13
N LEU A 544 11.80 0.56 -14.93
CA LEU A 544 11.83 -0.90 -14.75
C LEU A 544 13.21 -1.50 -15.07
N SER A 545 13.96 -0.90 -16.02
CA SER A 545 15.31 -1.34 -16.35
C SER A 545 16.36 -0.91 -15.31
N GLN A 546 16.11 0.19 -14.57
CA GLN A 546 17.00 0.67 -13.50
C GLN A 546 16.72 0.03 -12.13
N ALA A 547 15.56 -0.57 -11.92
CA ALA A 547 15.27 -1.32 -10.70
C ALA A 547 15.81 -2.76 -10.72
N CYS A 548 16.25 -3.23 -11.90
CA CYS A 548 16.90 -4.54 -12.09
C CYS A 548 18.43 -4.45 -12.22
N SER A 549 19.01 -3.26 -12.14
CA SER A 549 20.46 -3.02 -12.07
C SER A 549 20.85 -2.49 -10.68
#